data_b0423a181e9e2f0ab1c1c7ee37c38a4e
#
_entry.id   b0423a181e9e2f0ab1c1c7ee37c38a4e
#
_cell.length_a   1.000
_cell.length_b   1.000
_cell.length_c   1.000
_cell.angle_alpha   90.00
_cell.angle_beta   90.00
_cell.angle_gamma   90.00
#
_symmetry.space_group_name_H-M   'P 1'
#
loop_
_entity.id
_entity.type
_entity.pdbx_description
1 polymer ?
#
loop_
_entity_poly.entity_id
_entity_poly.type
_entity_poly.pdbx_seq_one_letter_code
_entity_poly.pdbx_strand_id
1 'polypeptide(L)'
;EEGPTTAELMADIDVEKCVTLGQYKGITVEKSIQPVTDEDVEAAIQSALADFPVEVEGRAAQEGDTVNIDYVGRIDGEEFEGGSDQGADLVLGSGQFIEGFEDGLIGAVAGETRTLNLTFPSDYTQELSGKAVEFTVTVNAVKVPLEEPTDEWVAANIEGYSTVDEYRAAIRSQQEESNQQTADDQVQYTAWTQVVDSSTIHEYPQTLVDMGKDLYRQQAEMYAQFSGMELEAFIESSGITMEE
;
A
#
# COMPACT_ATOMS: atom_id res chain seq x y z
N GLU A 1 -22.62 -18.31 -3.94
CA GLU A 1 -22.46 -19.74 -4.25
C GLU A 1 -20.97 -19.98 -4.42
N GLU A 2 -20.42 -20.94 -3.70
CA GLU A 2 -19.03 -21.36 -3.91
C GLU A 2 -18.94 -22.02 -5.31
N GLY A 3 -17.98 -21.57 -6.11
CA GLY A 3 -17.72 -22.15 -7.42
C GLY A 3 -17.25 -23.62 -7.32
N PRO A 4 -17.21 -24.33 -8.44
CA PRO A 4 -16.81 -25.74 -8.45
C PRO A 4 -15.37 -25.91 -7.91
N THR A 5 -15.15 -26.94 -7.14
CA THR A 5 -13.81 -27.30 -6.65
C THR A 5 -12.90 -27.74 -7.80
N THR A 6 -11.58 -27.64 -7.61
CA THR A 6 -10.60 -28.12 -8.59
C THR A 6 -10.84 -29.60 -8.96
N ALA A 7 -11.27 -30.43 -8.00
CA ALA A 7 -11.57 -31.83 -8.23
C ALA A 7 -12.81 -32.05 -9.13
N GLU A 8 -13.84 -31.22 -8.97
CA GLU A 8 -15.05 -31.26 -9.82
C GLU A 8 -14.73 -30.78 -11.24
N LEU A 9 -13.93 -29.70 -11.37
CA LEU A 9 -13.46 -29.22 -12.68
C LEU A 9 -12.60 -30.22 -13.42
N MET A 10 -11.79 -30.99 -12.72
CA MET A 10 -10.90 -32.00 -13.31
C MET A 10 -11.61 -33.35 -13.63
N ALA A 11 -12.78 -33.61 -13.05
CA ALA A 11 -13.48 -34.87 -13.19
C ALA A 11 -13.91 -35.19 -14.64
N ASP A 12 -14.23 -34.17 -15.43
CA ASP A 12 -14.71 -34.27 -16.81
C ASP A 12 -13.62 -33.99 -17.87
N ILE A 13 -12.38 -33.73 -17.43
CA ILE A 13 -11.27 -33.39 -18.32
C ILE A 13 -10.45 -34.62 -18.64
N ASP A 14 -10.37 -35.00 -19.91
CA ASP A 14 -9.43 -36.00 -20.41
C ASP A 14 -8.04 -35.41 -20.56
N VAL A 15 -7.29 -35.37 -19.46
CA VAL A 15 -5.97 -34.70 -19.37
C VAL A 15 -4.99 -35.27 -20.41
N GLU A 16 -5.09 -36.57 -20.75
CA GLU A 16 -4.18 -37.20 -21.71
C GLU A 16 -4.39 -36.69 -23.14
N LYS A 17 -5.61 -36.21 -23.46
CA LYS A 17 -5.87 -35.55 -24.75
C LYS A 17 -5.44 -34.11 -24.77
N CYS A 18 -5.53 -33.44 -23.61
CA CYS A 18 -5.26 -31.99 -23.51
C CYS A 18 -3.77 -31.69 -23.49
N VAL A 19 -2.96 -32.51 -22.83
CA VAL A 19 -1.55 -32.20 -22.62
C VAL A 19 -0.66 -33.46 -22.70
N THR A 20 0.49 -33.33 -23.36
CA THR A 20 1.60 -34.24 -23.24
C THR A 20 2.67 -33.60 -22.35
N LEU A 21 2.89 -34.19 -21.17
CA LEU A 21 3.90 -33.69 -20.26
C LEU A 21 5.30 -33.86 -20.86
N GLY A 22 6.09 -32.78 -20.77
CA GLY A 22 7.51 -32.79 -21.09
C GLY A 22 8.33 -33.39 -19.97
N GLN A 23 9.56 -32.91 -19.78
CA GLN A 23 10.42 -33.38 -18.70
C GLN A 23 9.92 -32.83 -17.36
N TYR A 24 9.34 -33.69 -16.53
CA TYR A 24 8.84 -33.37 -15.19
C TYR A 24 9.58 -34.10 -14.07
N LYS A 25 10.55 -34.98 -14.40
CA LYS A 25 11.41 -35.67 -13.43
C LYS A 25 12.86 -35.27 -13.59
N GLY A 26 13.57 -35.18 -12.46
CA GLY A 26 14.99 -34.80 -12.46
C GLY A 26 15.27 -33.35 -12.79
N ILE A 27 14.30 -32.46 -12.62
CA ILE A 27 14.49 -31.03 -12.74
C ILE A 27 15.37 -30.58 -11.58
N THR A 28 16.38 -29.77 -11.87
CA THR A 28 17.26 -29.13 -10.88
C THR A 28 17.13 -27.64 -11.01
N VAL A 29 16.80 -26.97 -9.90
CA VAL A 29 16.73 -25.51 -9.79
C VAL A 29 17.67 -25.09 -8.67
N GLU A 30 18.49 -24.09 -8.93
CA GLU A 30 19.33 -23.49 -7.90
C GLU A 30 18.49 -22.59 -7.01
N LYS A 31 18.59 -22.79 -5.69
CA LYS A 31 17.97 -21.93 -4.68
C LYS A 31 18.96 -20.84 -4.29
N SER A 32 18.59 -19.58 -4.49
CA SER A 32 19.37 -18.44 -4.08
C SER A 32 18.61 -17.66 -3.01
N ILE A 33 19.16 -17.61 -1.79
CA ILE A 33 18.59 -16.84 -0.69
C ILE A 33 19.36 -15.53 -0.59
N GLN A 34 18.67 -14.40 -0.63
CA GLN A 34 19.28 -13.10 -0.42
C GLN A 34 19.65 -12.97 1.07
N PRO A 35 20.92 -12.67 1.39
CA PRO A 35 21.31 -12.45 2.78
C PRO A 35 20.70 -11.14 3.31
N VAL A 36 20.31 -11.14 4.57
CA VAL A 36 19.89 -9.91 5.27
C VAL A 36 21.13 -9.20 5.78
N THR A 37 21.29 -7.94 5.39
CA THR A 37 22.40 -7.09 5.84
C THR A 37 22.04 -6.27 7.07
N ASP A 38 23.04 -5.70 7.74
CA ASP A 38 22.79 -4.75 8.84
C ASP A 38 22.08 -3.49 8.33
N GLU A 39 22.33 -3.09 7.10
CA GLU A 39 21.70 -1.95 6.43
C GLU A 39 20.19 -2.18 6.22
N ASP A 40 19.79 -3.40 5.84
CA ASP A 40 18.36 -3.76 5.69
C ASP A 40 17.63 -3.66 7.03
N VAL A 41 18.26 -4.16 8.11
CA VAL A 41 17.69 -4.09 9.47
C VAL A 41 17.57 -2.64 9.92
N GLU A 42 18.62 -1.83 9.71
CA GLU A 42 18.60 -0.42 10.09
C GLU A 42 17.55 0.38 9.29
N ALA A 43 17.40 0.10 8.00
CA ALA A 43 16.35 0.72 7.17
C ALA A 43 14.93 0.41 7.70
N ALA A 44 14.68 -0.81 8.16
CA ALA A 44 13.42 -1.19 8.77
C ALA A 44 13.18 -0.46 10.11
N ILE A 45 14.23 -0.27 10.91
CA ILE A 45 14.15 0.50 12.16
C ILE A 45 13.87 1.97 11.86
N GLN A 46 14.55 2.57 10.88
CA GLN A 46 14.31 3.97 10.48
C GLN A 46 12.87 4.18 9.99
N SER A 47 12.30 3.21 9.26
CA SER A 47 10.89 3.26 8.88
C SER A 47 9.98 3.26 10.11
N ALA A 48 10.23 2.38 11.08
CA ALA A 48 9.45 2.33 12.30
C ALA A 48 9.58 3.61 13.15
N LEU A 49 10.76 4.23 13.19
CA LEU A 49 10.97 5.52 13.89
C LEU A 49 10.16 6.64 13.24
N ALA A 50 10.01 6.62 11.92
CA ALA A 50 9.17 7.59 11.20
C ALA A 50 7.67 7.37 11.48
N ASP A 51 7.23 6.12 11.62
CA ASP A 51 5.83 5.77 11.89
C ASP A 51 5.40 6.12 13.33
N PHE A 52 6.34 6.16 14.29
CA PHE A 52 6.09 6.47 15.70
C PHE A 52 6.94 7.65 16.19
N PRO A 53 6.68 8.88 15.69
CA PRO A 53 7.41 10.06 16.11
C PRO A 53 7.08 10.43 17.57
N VAL A 54 8.05 11.03 18.26
CA VAL A 54 7.92 11.44 19.68
C VAL A 54 7.63 12.93 19.79
N GLU A 55 6.81 13.29 20.76
CA GLU A 55 6.48 14.68 21.05
C GLU A 55 7.71 15.41 21.62
N VAL A 56 7.94 16.63 21.14
CA VAL A 56 9.02 17.51 21.59
C VAL A 56 8.45 18.88 22.02
N GLU A 57 8.82 19.30 23.22
CA GLU A 57 8.39 20.59 23.77
C GLU A 57 9.26 21.75 23.27
N GLY A 58 8.62 22.90 23.01
CA GLY A 58 9.32 24.18 22.74
C GLY A 58 10.09 24.25 21.43
N ARG A 59 9.97 23.23 20.56
CA ARG A 59 10.56 23.22 19.22
C ARG A 59 9.55 23.73 18.20
N ALA A 60 10.03 24.59 17.29
CA ALA A 60 9.25 25.00 16.14
C ALA A 60 9.18 23.88 15.10
N ALA A 61 8.02 23.65 14.53
CA ALA A 61 7.77 22.63 13.50
C ALA A 61 8.58 22.92 12.23
N GLN A 62 9.11 21.85 11.62
CA GLN A 62 9.89 21.88 10.39
C GLN A 62 9.28 20.94 9.36
N GLU A 63 9.70 21.05 8.12
CA GLU A 63 9.36 20.08 7.07
C GLU A 63 9.81 18.67 7.51
N GLY A 64 8.93 17.67 7.33
CA GLY A 64 9.11 16.31 7.78
C GLY A 64 8.67 16.01 9.21
N ASP A 65 8.38 17.04 10.04
CA ASP A 65 7.80 16.82 11.36
C ASP A 65 6.31 16.45 11.27
N THR A 66 5.83 15.71 12.25
CA THR A 66 4.40 15.46 12.42
C THR A 66 3.84 16.50 13.41
N VAL A 67 2.82 17.24 13.00
CA VAL A 67 2.09 18.13 13.90
C VAL A 67 0.73 17.55 14.23
N ASN A 68 0.38 17.52 15.52
CA ASN A 68 -0.98 17.24 15.95
C ASN A 68 -1.77 18.53 15.95
N ILE A 69 -2.87 18.60 15.19
CA ILE A 69 -3.61 19.84 14.95
C ILE A 69 -5.11 19.67 15.17
N ASP A 70 -5.72 20.77 15.63
CA ASP A 70 -7.15 21.02 15.48
C ASP A 70 -7.32 22.08 14.39
N TYR A 71 -8.21 21.85 13.44
CA TYR A 71 -8.45 22.83 12.40
C TYR A 71 -9.93 23.02 12.09
N VAL A 72 -10.29 24.23 11.68
CA VAL A 72 -11.63 24.59 11.23
C VAL A 72 -11.50 25.48 9.98
N GLY A 73 -12.02 24.99 8.86
CA GLY A 73 -12.10 25.72 7.60
C GLY A 73 -13.44 26.42 7.41
N ARG A 74 -13.40 27.65 6.91
CA ARG A 74 -14.58 28.45 6.61
C ARG A 74 -14.52 29.05 5.21
N ILE A 75 -15.62 28.93 4.48
CA ILE A 75 -15.82 29.60 3.19
C ILE A 75 -16.88 30.67 3.39
N ASP A 76 -16.56 31.93 3.06
CA ASP A 76 -17.44 33.07 3.29
C ASP A 76 -17.92 33.21 4.76
N GLY A 77 -17.12 32.71 5.72
CA GLY A 77 -17.40 32.74 7.15
C GLY A 77 -18.23 31.54 7.67
N GLU A 78 -18.67 30.64 6.81
CA GLU A 78 -19.43 29.44 7.17
C GLU A 78 -18.57 28.18 7.11
N GLU A 79 -18.71 27.28 8.09
CA GLU A 79 -18.04 25.99 8.11
C GLU A 79 -18.65 25.07 7.04
N PHE A 80 -17.84 24.18 6.45
CA PHE A 80 -18.27 23.25 5.42
C PHE A 80 -17.94 21.79 5.81
N GLU A 81 -18.66 20.85 5.26
CA GLU A 81 -18.49 19.42 5.55
C GLU A 81 -17.08 18.95 5.14
N GLY A 82 -16.39 18.26 6.06
CA GLY A 82 -14.99 17.81 5.87
C GLY A 82 -13.95 18.92 6.07
N GLY A 83 -14.36 20.17 6.39
CA GLY A 83 -13.46 21.30 6.62
C GLY A 83 -12.88 21.40 8.03
N SER A 84 -13.23 20.50 8.98
CA SER A 84 -12.77 20.57 10.36
C SER A 84 -12.45 19.20 10.94
N ASP A 85 -11.43 19.13 11.79
CA ASP A 85 -11.09 17.95 12.57
C ASP A 85 -10.35 18.35 13.84
N GLN A 86 -10.24 17.42 14.81
CA GLN A 86 -9.55 17.62 16.08
C GLN A 86 -8.57 16.48 16.33
N GLY A 87 -7.37 16.82 16.77
CA GLY A 87 -6.32 15.86 17.08
C GLY A 87 -5.76 15.14 15.86
N ALA A 88 -5.89 15.72 14.67
CA ALA A 88 -5.36 15.13 13.43
C ALA A 88 -3.82 15.23 13.44
N ASP A 89 -3.15 14.11 13.13
CA ASP A 89 -1.73 14.08 12.90
C ASP A 89 -1.43 14.34 11.42
N LEU A 90 -0.58 15.35 11.14
CA LEU A 90 -0.19 15.77 9.80
C LEU A 90 1.32 15.84 9.67
N VAL A 91 1.88 15.12 8.72
CA VAL A 91 3.31 15.23 8.35
C VAL A 91 3.49 16.44 7.44
N LEU A 92 4.29 17.42 7.85
CA LEU A 92 4.56 18.61 7.06
C LEU A 92 5.42 18.30 5.84
N GLY A 93 4.94 18.66 4.65
CA GLY A 93 5.54 18.32 3.36
C GLY A 93 4.98 17.05 2.72
N SER A 94 3.97 16.39 3.33
CA SER A 94 3.33 15.18 2.79
C SER A 94 2.42 15.45 1.59
N GLY A 95 1.93 16.68 1.43
CA GLY A 95 0.97 17.05 0.40
C GLY A 95 -0.43 16.48 0.61
N GLN A 96 -0.79 16.10 1.84
CA GLN A 96 -2.13 15.58 2.17
C GLN A 96 -3.18 16.69 2.18
N PHE A 97 -2.78 17.92 2.46
CA PHE A 97 -3.64 19.09 2.48
C PHE A 97 -3.46 19.94 1.21
N ILE A 98 -4.34 20.91 1.02
CA ILE A 98 -4.25 21.84 -0.10
C ILE A 98 -2.97 22.70 0.00
N GLU A 99 -2.48 23.14 -1.16
CA GLU A 99 -1.25 23.92 -1.28
C GLU A 99 -1.23 25.12 -0.33
N GLY A 100 -0.12 25.25 0.40
CA GLY A 100 0.10 26.32 1.37
C GLY A 100 -0.41 26.03 2.80
N PHE A 101 -1.18 24.95 3.01
CA PHE A 101 -1.65 24.60 4.35
C PHE A 101 -0.49 24.14 5.23
N GLU A 102 0.28 23.15 4.76
CA GLU A 102 1.43 22.59 5.47
C GLU A 102 2.55 23.63 5.62
N ASP A 103 2.85 24.39 4.56
CA ASP A 103 3.82 25.48 4.57
C ASP A 103 3.47 26.55 5.62
N GLY A 104 2.18 26.84 5.78
CA GLY A 104 1.68 27.80 6.76
C GLY A 104 1.90 27.38 8.20
N LEU A 105 2.16 26.08 8.46
CA LEU A 105 2.42 25.52 9.79
C LEU A 105 3.92 25.38 10.09
N ILE A 106 4.79 25.50 9.09
CA ILE A 106 6.25 25.50 9.33
C ILE A 106 6.60 26.65 10.26
N GLY A 107 7.40 26.38 11.29
CA GLY A 107 7.79 27.32 12.32
C GLY A 107 6.76 27.53 13.43
N ALA A 108 5.61 26.85 13.42
CA ALA A 108 4.65 26.87 14.52
C ALA A 108 5.17 26.06 15.72
N VAL A 109 4.75 26.46 16.92
CA VAL A 109 5.05 25.74 18.16
C VAL A 109 3.76 25.19 18.78
N ALA A 110 3.90 24.18 19.64
CA ALA A 110 2.77 23.63 20.38
C ALA A 110 2.03 24.74 21.17
N GLY A 111 0.69 24.73 21.09
CA GLY A 111 -0.19 25.74 21.65
C GLY A 111 -0.42 26.96 20.76
N GLU A 112 0.26 27.10 19.63
CA GLU A 112 0.08 28.22 18.71
C GLU A 112 -1.15 28.00 17.82
N THR A 113 -1.92 29.08 17.60
CA THR A 113 -3.03 29.09 16.63
C THR A 113 -2.67 30.02 15.46
N ARG A 114 -2.83 29.49 14.25
CA ARG A 114 -2.59 30.22 12.99
C ARG A 114 -3.86 30.31 12.16
N THR A 115 -4.00 31.41 11.42
CA THR A 115 -5.03 31.58 10.41
C THR A 115 -4.38 31.51 9.04
N LEU A 116 -4.81 30.57 8.23
CA LEU A 116 -4.31 30.34 6.87
C LEU A 116 -5.39 30.72 5.86
N ASN A 117 -5.08 31.66 4.95
CA ASN A 117 -5.97 32.05 3.87
C ASN A 117 -5.50 31.38 2.60
N LEU A 118 -6.25 30.39 2.13
CA LEU A 118 -5.88 29.50 1.04
C LEU A 118 -6.96 29.49 -0.05
N THR A 119 -6.68 28.83 -1.15
CA THR A 119 -7.64 28.62 -2.25
C THR A 119 -7.62 27.15 -2.65
N PHE A 120 -8.79 26.54 -2.77
CA PHE A 120 -8.89 25.17 -3.29
C PHE A 120 -8.39 25.09 -4.72
N PRO A 121 -7.63 24.05 -5.07
CA PRO A 121 -7.21 23.78 -6.45
C PRO A 121 -8.40 23.71 -7.42
N SER A 122 -8.16 23.99 -8.69
CA SER A 122 -9.21 23.96 -9.73
C SER A 122 -9.70 22.54 -10.07
N ASP A 123 -8.92 21.53 -9.75
CA ASP A 123 -9.19 20.10 -9.90
C ASP A 123 -9.75 19.44 -8.64
N TYR A 124 -10.07 20.23 -7.62
CA TYR A 124 -10.73 19.75 -6.41
C TYR A 124 -12.22 19.43 -6.66
N THR A 125 -12.91 18.90 -5.64
CA THR A 125 -14.35 18.60 -5.76
C THR A 125 -15.13 19.79 -6.29
N GLN A 126 -16.11 19.54 -7.19
CA GLN A 126 -16.83 20.57 -7.97
C GLN A 126 -17.43 21.67 -7.07
N GLU A 127 -17.81 21.33 -5.83
CA GLU A 127 -18.41 22.27 -4.89
C GLU A 127 -17.41 23.22 -4.24
N LEU A 128 -16.13 22.84 -4.13
CA LEU A 128 -15.07 23.59 -3.45
C LEU A 128 -14.05 24.19 -4.42
N SER A 129 -13.94 23.67 -5.63
CA SER A 129 -12.97 24.07 -6.66
C SER A 129 -12.86 25.58 -6.81
N GLY A 130 -11.64 26.12 -6.67
CA GLY A 130 -11.30 27.53 -6.83
C GLY A 130 -11.87 28.48 -5.77
N LYS A 131 -12.54 27.96 -4.72
CA LYS A 131 -13.05 28.81 -3.65
C LYS A 131 -11.94 29.19 -2.67
N ALA A 132 -12.00 30.45 -2.18
CA ALA A 132 -11.17 30.90 -1.08
C ALA A 132 -11.67 30.29 0.24
N VAL A 133 -10.74 29.86 1.08
CA VAL A 133 -11.02 29.26 2.39
C VAL A 133 -10.09 29.86 3.45
N GLU A 134 -10.64 30.11 4.62
CA GLU A 134 -9.89 30.49 5.81
C GLU A 134 -9.85 29.29 6.77
N PHE A 135 -8.65 28.77 7.05
CA PHE A 135 -8.44 27.77 8.07
C PHE A 135 -7.90 28.41 9.36
N THR A 136 -8.57 28.15 10.47
CA THR A 136 -8.01 28.39 11.80
C THR A 136 -7.43 27.08 12.30
N VAL A 137 -6.13 27.02 12.51
CA VAL A 137 -5.39 25.80 12.89
C VAL A 137 -4.69 26.02 14.22
N THR A 138 -4.94 25.16 15.20
CA THR A 138 -4.23 25.11 16.47
C THR A 138 -3.28 23.91 16.47
N VAL A 139 -2.00 24.16 16.70
CA VAL A 139 -0.99 23.11 16.84
C VAL A 139 -1.00 22.60 18.28
N ASN A 140 -1.45 21.40 18.51
CA ASN A 140 -1.51 20.78 19.85
C ASN A 140 -0.13 20.27 20.29
N ALA A 141 0.59 19.61 19.37
CA ALA A 141 1.91 19.04 19.62
C ALA A 141 2.76 19.06 18.33
N VAL A 142 4.07 19.11 18.52
CA VAL A 142 5.06 18.88 17.46
C VAL A 142 5.75 17.56 17.78
N LYS A 143 5.70 16.60 16.86
CA LYS A 143 6.30 15.28 17.00
C LYS A 143 7.41 15.12 15.98
N VAL A 144 8.51 14.49 16.36
CA VAL A 144 9.64 14.24 15.46
C VAL A 144 10.03 12.77 15.52
N PRO A 145 10.43 12.18 14.39
CA PRO A 145 11.05 10.86 14.45
C PRO A 145 12.37 10.94 15.24
N LEU A 146 12.65 9.93 16.04
CA LEU A 146 13.94 9.83 16.69
C LEU A 146 15.03 9.53 15.64
N GLU A 147 16.24 10.06 15.85
CA GLU A 147 17.39 9.72 15.00
C GLU A 147 17.86 8.28 15.25
N GLU A 148 17.76 7.82 16.49
CA GLU A 148 18.12 6.46 16.91
C GLU A 148 17.06 5.90 17.86
N PRO A 149 16.77 4.58 17.80
CA PRO A 149 15.82 3.94 18.70
C PRO A 149 16.40 3.88 20.12
N THR A 150 15.54 3.99 21.13
CA THR A 150 15.87 3.72 22.52
C THR A 150 15.03 2.56 23.07
N ASP A 151 15.50 1.92 24.16
CA ASP A 151 14.74 0.83 24.78
C ASP A 151 13.36 1.32 25.26
N GLU A 152 13.27 2.56 25.78
CA GLU A 152 12.00 3.15 26.18
C GLU A 152 11.06 3.34 24.99
N TRP A 153 11.59 3.78 23.85
CA TRP A 153 10.79 3.95 22.64
C TRP A 153 10.30 2.59 22.12
N VAL A 154 11.16 1.57 22.09
CA VAL A 154 10.75 0.20 21.68
C VAL A 154 9.65 -0.31 22.59
N ALA A 155 9.83 -0.24 23.91
CA ALA A 155 8.85 -0.73 24.89
C ALA A 155 7.50 0.01 24.81
N ALA A 156 7.49 1.28 24.37
CA ALA A 156 6.28 2.09 24.24
C ALA A 156 5.53 1.86 22.93
N ASN A 157 6.24 1.58 21.83
CA ASN A 157 5.64 1.61 20.48
C ASN A 157 5.65 0.25 19.78
N ILE A 158 6.50 -0.70 20.17
CA ILE A 158 6.65 -1.98 19.47
C ILE A 158 6.16 -3.12 20.37
N GLU A 159 5.01 -3.68 20.04
CA GLU A 159 4.40 -4.74 20.84
C GLU A 159 5.30 -5.99 20.87
N GLY A 160 5.50 -6.52 22.06
CA GLY A 160 6.24 -7.77 22.30
C GLY A 160 7.75 -7.61 22.50
N TYR A 161 8.29 -6.40 22.40
CA TYR A 161 9.71 -6.12 22.59
C TYR A 161 9.93 -5.04 23.66
N SER A 162 11.08 -5.12 24.34
CA SER A 162 11.42 -4.18 25.43
C SER A 162 12.77 -3.50 25.21
N THR A 163 13.59 -3.99 24.30
CA THR A 163 14.92 -3.44 24.01
C THR A 163 15.17 -3.33 22.51
N VAL A 164 16.04 -2.41 22.13
CA VAL A 164 16.46 -2.22 20.74
C VAL A 164 17.12 -3.48 20.17
N ASP A 165 17.91 -4.19 20.99
CA ASP A 165 18.57 -5.42 20.55
C ASP A 165 17.59 -6.55 20.26
N GLU A 166 16.54 -6.72 21.10
CA GLU A 166 15.46 -7.68 20.85
C GLU A 166 14.72 -7.34 19.55
N TYR A 167 14.41 -6.09 19.33
CA TYR A 167 13.70 -5.64 18.13
C TYR A 167 14.56 -5.83 16.87
N ARG A 168 15.86 -5.46 16.90
CA ARG A 168 16.79 -5.73 15.79
C ARG A 168 16.90 -7.21 15.45
N ALA A 169 17.00 -8.06 16.45
CA ALA A 169 17.07 -9.51 16.27
C ALA A 169 15.78 -10.05 15.62
N ALA A 170 14.62 -9.54 16.04
CA ALA A 170 13.33 -9.92 15.48
C ALA A 170 13.18 -9.49 14.01
N ILE A 171 13.53 -8.24 13.67
CA ILE A 171 13.52 -7.75 12.28
C ILE A 171 14.40 -8.65 11.40
N ARG A 172 15.63 -8.93 11.85
CA ARG A 172 16.55 -9.79 11.10
C ARG A 172 15.95 -11.17 10.86
N SER A 173 15.44 -11.81 11.92
CA SER A 173 14.84 -13.14 11.82
C SER A 173 13.64 -13.15 10.86
N GLN A 174 12.79 -12.15 10.93
CA GLN A 174 11.62 -12.01 10.06
C GLN A 174 12.02 -11.81 8.59
N GLN A 175 13.03 -10.99 8.31
CA GLN A 175 13.53 -10.78 6.96
C GLN A 175 14.22 -12.03 6.41
N GLU A 176 14.99 -12.74 7.22
CA GLU A 176 15.61 -14.03 6.85
C GLU A 176 14.56 -15.07 6.50
N GLU A 177 13.48 -15.19 7.29
CA GLU A 177 12.36 -16.09 7.01
C GLU A 177 11.63 -15.70 5.72
N SER A 178 11.38 -14.41 5.52
CA SER A 178 10.76 -13.89 4.29
C SER A 178 11.61 -14.17 3.05
N ASN A 179 12.92 -13.95 3.14
CA ASN A 179 13.85 -14.24 2.03
C ASN A 179 13.94 -15.74 1.74
N GLN A 180 13.88 -16.57 2.79
CA GLN A 180 13.82 -18.01 2.65
C GLN A 180 12.54 -18.45 1.91
N GLN A 181 11.38 -17.93 2.31
CA GLN A 181 10.10 -18.22 1.67
C GLN A 181 10.09 -17.76 0.21
N THR A 182 10.55 -16.56 -0.06
CA THR A 182 10.68 -16.02 -1.42
C THR A 182 11.56 -16.92 -2.30
N ALA A 183 12.68 -17.40 -1.77
CA ALA A 183 13.56 -18.30 -2.48
C ALA A 183 12.89 -19.68 -2.75
N ASP A 184 12.09 -20.20 -1.81
CA ASP A 184 11.34 -21.44 -1.99
C ASP A 184 10.25 -21.29 -3.06
N ASP A 185 9.51 -20.19 -3.03
CA ASP A 185 8.48 -19.89 -4.01
C ASP A 185 9.09 -19.71 -5.41
N GLN A 186 10.27 -19.08 -5.51
CA GLN A 186 10.99 -18.93 -6.77
C GLN A 186 11.46 -20.28 -7.33
N VAL A 187 11.94 -21.20 -6.48
CA VAL A 187 12.31 -22.56 -6.89
C VAL A 187 11.09 -23.31 -7.43
N GLN A 188 9.96 -23.24 -6.72
CA GLN A 188 8.71 -23.89 -7.16
C GLN A 188 8.23 -23.31 -8.50
N TYR A 189 8.21 -21.99 -8.62
CA TYR A 189 7.81 -21.29 -9.85
C TYR A 189 8.72 -21.69 -11.03
N THR A 190 10.03 -21.65 -10.83
CA THR A 190 11.01 -22.00 -11.88
C THR A 190 10.88 -23.46 -12.30
N ALA A 191 10.73 -24.40 -11.34
CA ALA A 191 10.51 -25.80 -11.64
C ALA A 191 9.20 -26.02 -12.41
N TRP A 192 8.12 -25.36 -12.00
CA TRP A 192 6.83 -25.41 -12.68
C TRP A 192 6.93 -24.89 -14.12
N THR A 193 7.55 -23.74 -14.31
CA THR A 193 7.73 -23.13 -15.64
C THR A 193 8.50 -24.05 -16.57
N GLN A 194 9.57 -24.70 -16.09
CA GLN A 194 10.31 -25.69 -16.89
C GLN A 194 9.45 -26.87 -17.31
N VAL A 195 8.55 -27.36 -16.44
CA VAL A 195 7.60 -28.42 -16.81
C VAL A 195 6.63 -27.94 -17.89
N VAL A 196 6.04 -26.76 -17.68
CA VAL A 196 5.06 -26.18 -18.62
C VAL A 196 5.70 -25.94 -19.98
N ASP A 197 6.87 -25.29 -20.03
CA ASP A 197 7.57 -24.94 -21.27
C ASP A 197 8.02 -26.18 -22.07
N SER A 198 8.32 -27.29 -21.36
CA SER A 198 8.68 -28.56 -22.01
C SER A 198 7.48 -29.41 -22.41
N SER A 199 6.28 -29.04 -21.97
CA SER A 199 5.04 -29.76 -22.25
C SER A 199 4.37 -29.27 -23.54
N THR A 200 3.55 -30.10 -24.15
CA THR A 200 2.78 -29.74 -25.34
C THR A 200 1.30 -29.71 -24.98
N ILE A 201 0.67 -28.56 -25.14
CA ILE A 201 -0.79 -28.40 -25.02
C ILE A 201 -1.39 -28.67 -26.39
N HIS A 202 -2.31 -29.62 -26.47
CA HIS A 202 -3.00 -30.05 -27.72
C HIS A 202 -4.34 -29.31 -27.88
N GLU A 203 -5.09 -29.22 -26.77
CA GLU A 203 -6.38 -28.51 -26.72
C GLU A 203 -6.63 -28.00 -25.31
N TYR A 204 -7.43 -26.96 -25.23
CA TYR A 204 -7.96 -26.42 -23.97
C TYR A 204 -9.37 -26.96 -23.76
N PRO A 205 -9.66 -27.65 -22.62
CA PRO A 205 -11.02 -28.05 -22.29
C PRO A 205 -11.96 -26.84 -22.30
N GLN A 206 -13.09 -26.96 -23.02
CA GLN A 206 -14.03 -25.85 -23.20
C GLN A 206 -14.52 -25.29 -21.87
N THR A 207 -14.75 -26.18 -20.89
CA THR A 207 -15.15 -25.77 -19.50
C THR A 207 -14.14 -24.83 -18.84
N LEU A 208 -12.84 -25.05 -19.03
CA LEU A 208 -11.80 -24.17 -18.49
C LEU A 208 -11.73 -22.84 -19.24
N VAL A 209 -11.94 -22.87 -20.56
CA VAL A 209 -12.02 -21.66 -21.39
C VAL A 209 -13.21 -20.80 -20.97
N ASP A 210 -14.38 -21.41 -20.80
CA ASP A 210 -15.59 -20.72 -20.40
C ASP A 210 -15.45 -20.12 -18.99
N MET A 211 -14.90 -20.88 -18.04
CA MET A 211 -14.61 -20.40 -16.69
C MET A 211 -13.59 -19.24 -16.70
N GLY A 212 -12.56 -19.31 -17.53
CA GLY A 212 -11.58 -18.24 -17.69
C GLY A 212 -12.23 -16.97 -18.24
N LYS A 213 -13.12 -17.09 -19.22
CA LYS A 213 -13.90 -15.97 -19.77
C LYS A 213 -14.82 -15.34 -18.71
N ASP A 214 -15.49 -16.15 -17.92
CA ASP A 214 -16.38 -15.66 -16.87
C ASP A 214 -15.60 -14.94 -15.76
N LEU A 215 -14.47 -15.51 -15.34
CA LEU A 215 -13.58 -14.87 -14.35
C LEU A 215 -13.03 -13.53 -14.86
N TYR A 216 -12.57 -13.50 -16.11
CA TYR A 216 -12.09 -12.26 -16.74
C TYR A 216 -13.19 -11.22 -16.82
N ARG A 217 -14.41 -11.61 -17.21
CA ARG A 217 -15.56 -10.70 -17.26
C ARG A 217 -15.88 -10.12 -15.89
N GLN A 218 -15.95 -10.93 -14.84
CA GLN A 218 -16.20 -10.46 -13.48
C GLN A 218 -15.14 -9.47 -13.01
N GLN A 219 -13.87 -9.75 -13.32
CA GLN A 219 -12.78 -8.85 -12.98
C GLN A 219 -12.86 -7.53 -13.77
N ALA A 220 -13.16 -7.61 -15.06
CA ALA A 220 -13.33 -6.43 -15.90
C ALA A 220 -14.53 -5.58 -15.47
N GLU A 221 -15.66 -6.19 -15.06
CA GLU A 221 -16.82 -5.50 -14.50
C GLU A 221 -16.45 -4.71 -13.23
N MET A 222 -15.69 -5.32 -12.32
CA MET A 222 -15.23 -4.67 -11.10
C MET A 222 -14.33 -3.46 -11.40
N TYR A 223 -13.37 -3.60 -12.32
CA TYR A 223 -12.50 -2.48 -12.70
C TYR A 223 -13.23 -1.38 -13.48
N ALA A 224 -14.16 -1.74 -14.37
CA ALA A 224 -14.98 -0.78 -15.09
C ALA A 224 -15.83 0.04 -14.12
N GLN A 225 -16.46 -0.60 -13.15
CA GLN A 225 -17.24 0.06 -12.10
C GLN A 225 -16.37 1.01 -11.25
N PHE A 226 -15.17 0.58 -10.86
CA PHE A 226 -14.23 1.40 -10.10
C PHE A 226 -13.76 2.63 -10.90
N SER A 227 -13.57 2.47 -12.22
CA SER A 227 -13.11 3.53 -13.13
C SER A 227 -14.25 4.41 -13.67
N GLY A 228 -15.51 4.10 -13.34
CA GLY A 228 -16.69 4.81 -13.88
C GLY A 228 -16.88 4.63 -15.39
N MET A 229 -16.37 3.53 -15.95
CA MET A 229 -16.48 3.16 -17.36
C MET A 229 -17.55 2.08 -17.58
N GLU A 230 -18.15 2.05 -18.78
CA GLU A 230 -18.94 0.90 -19.21
C GLU A 230 -18.00 -0.29 -19.49
N LEU A 231 -18.47 -1.53 -19.22
CA LEU A 231 -17.68 -2.75 -19.36
C LEU A 231 -17.09 -2.89 -20.77
N GLU A 232 -17.89 -2.66 -21.80
CA GLU A 232 -17.48 -2.77 -23.21
C GLU A 232 -16.33 -1.82 -23.53
N ALA A 233 -16.44 -0.56 -23.11
CA ALA A 233 -15.37 0.45 -23.28
C ALA A 233 -14.09 0.10 -22.51
N PHE A 234 -14.21 -0.50 -21.31
CA PHE A 234 -13.07 -0.96 -20.55
C PHE A 234 -12.33 -2.11 -21.23
N ILE A 235 -13.07 -3.13 -21.73
CA ILE A 235 -12.50 -4.29 -22.44
C ILE A 235 -11.82 -3.82 -23.74
N GLU A 236 -12.47 -2.98 -24.54
CA GLU A 236 -11.87 -2.42 -25.77
C GLU A 236 -10.61 -1.60 -25.49
N SER A 237 -10.55 -0.88 -24.37
CA SER A 237 -9.34 -0.13 -23.96
C SER A 237 -8.14 -1.03 -23.67
N SER A 238 -8.40 -2.30 -23.32
CA SER A 238 -7.37 -3.34 -23.09
C SER A 238 -6.89 -4.00 -24.39
N GLY A 239 -7.45 -3.61 -25.55
CA GLY A 239 -7.10 -4.14 -26.87
C GLY A 239 -7.71 -5.51 -27.17
N ILE A 240 -8.72 -5.91 -26.42
CA ILE A 240 -9.47 -7.17 -26.55
C ILE A 240 -10.89 -6.83 -26.96
N THR A 241 -11.56 -7.71 -27.71
CA THR A 241 -12.97 -7.56 -28.06
C THR A 241 -13.87 -8.42 -27.16
N MET A 242 -15.14 -8.08 -27.03
CA MET A 242 -16.12 -8.86 -26.26
C MET A 242 -16.32 -10.30 -26.77
N GLU A 243 -15.88 -10.59 -28.00
CA GLU A 243 -15.98 -11.91 -28.63
C GLU A 243 -14.74 -12.78 -28.37
N GLU A 244 -13.60 -12.18 -28.07
CA GLU A 244 -12.35 -12.86 -27.72
C GLU A 244 -12.30 -13.25 -26.25
#